data_3170bd99a993f3de9ba3f82da1cf18e5
#
_entry.id   3170bd99a993f3de9ba3f82da1cf18e5
#
_cell.length_a   1.000
_cell.length_b   1.000
_cell.length_c   1.000
_cell.angle_alpha   90.00
_cell.angle_beta   90.00
_cell.angle_gamma   90.00
#
_symmetry.space_group_name_H-M   'P 1'
#
loop_
_entity.id
_entity.type
_entity.pdbx_description
1 polymer ?
#
loop_
_entity_poly.entity_id
_entity_poly.type
_entity_poly.pdbx_seq_one_letter_code
_entity_poly.pdbx_strand_id
1 'polypeptide(L)'
;MLFRSPGFAHLEALRGLEEKHRRQGPVQRQASKIYGDTLDLPHFRHAPLNEQGVVLLFGMLAERLGFIIERAGPGFPDCDAKRRVPGSGWQGVRIEFEMESRNFVVHGHDAGACDLIVCWEHTWRDCPLEVLELKTAIETLRRPA
;
A
#
# COMPACT_ATOMS: atom_id res chain seq x y z
N MET A 1 -50.36 -6.92 -3.61
CA MET A 1 -48.92 -7.16 -3.74
C MET A 1 -48.20 -5.89 -3.31
N LEU A 2 -47.62 -5.90 -2.14
CA LEU A 2 -46.84 -4.75 -1.66
C LEU A 2 -45.46 -4.81 -2.30
N PHE A 3 -45.12 -3.89 -3.19
CA PHE A 3 -43.81 -3.71 -3.72
C PHE A 3 -42.88 -3.23 -2.59
N ARG A 4 -42.06 -4.11 -2.05
CA ARG A 4 -40.97 -3.72 -1.15
C ARG A 4 -39.90 -3.06 -2.00
N SER A 5 -39.59 -1.79 -1.71
CA SER A 5 -38.50 -1.08 -2.40
C SER A 5 -37.16 -1.76 -2.12
N PRO A 6 -36.21 -1.70 -3.06
CA PRO A 6 -34.83 -2.24 -2.84
C PRO A 6 -34.17 -1.74 -1.55
N GLY A 7 -34.46 -0.52 -1.13
CA GLY A 7 -33.95 0.06 0.11
C GLY A 7 -34.49 -0.61 1.37
N PHE A 8 -35.74 -1.13 1.34
CA PHE A 8 -36.31 -1.82 2.48
C PHE A 8 -35.60 -3.18 2.74
N ALA A 9 -35.36 -3.95 1.67
CA ALA A 9 -34.62 -5.21 1.78
C ALA A 9 -33.20 -5.01 2.32
N HIS A 10 -32.53 -3.93 1.92
CA HIS A 10 -31.21 -3.58 2.44
C HIS A 10 -31.25 -3.25 3.93
N LEU A 11 -32.22 -2.48 4.39
CA LEU A 11 -32.40 -2.16 5.81
C LEU A 11 -32.70 -3.39 6.66
N GLU A 12 -33.52 -4.33 6.16
CA GLU A 12 -33.76 -5.59 6.85
C GLU A 12 -32.49 -6.44 6.99
N ALA A 13 -31.68 -6.52 5.92
CA ALA A 13 -30.40 -7.22 5.94
C ALA A 13 -29.43 -6.61 6.96
N LEU A 14 -29.32 -5.30 7.03
CA LEU A 14 -28.50 -4.61 8.03
C LEU A 14 -28.96 -4.88 9.46
N ARG A 15 -30.27 -4.81 9.72
CA ARG A 15 -30.83 -5.13 11.04
C ARG A 15 -30.54 -6.59 11.46
N GLY A 16 -30.63 -7.52 10.50
CA GLY A 16 -30.29 -8.92 10.73
C GLY A 16 -28.82 -9.12 11.14
N LEU A 17 -27.90 -8.38 10.50
CA LEU A 17 -26.48 -8.40 10.85
C LEU A 17 -26.23 -7.77 12.23
N GLU A 18 -26.86 -6.65 12.55
CA GLU A 18 -26.75 -6.01 13.86
C GLU A 18 -27.27 -6.91 14.99
N GLU A 19 -28.42 -7.56 14.78
CA GLU A 19 -29.00 -8.53 15.72
C GLU A 19 -28.07 -9.72 15.95
N LYS A 20 -27.47 -10.26 14.89
CA LYS A 20 -26.47 -11.33 14.97
C LYS A 20 -25.28 -10.93 15.84
N HIS A 21 -24.71 -9.74 15.62
CA HIS A 21 -23.62 -9.24 16.43
C HIS A 21 -24.00 -9.04 17.89
N ARG A 22 -25.21 -8.52 18.15
CA ARG A 22 -25.73 -8.35 19.50
C ARG A 22 -25.85 -9.68 20.25
N ARG A 23 -26.32 -10.75 19.58
CA ARG A 23 -26.42 -12.09 20.16
C ARG A 23 -25.09 -12.74 20.44
N GLN A 24 -24.05 -12.40 19.70
CA GLN A 24 -22.69 -12.91 19.94
C GLN A 24 -22.04 -12.34 21.20
N GLY A 25 -22.62 -11.27 21.74
CA GLY A 25 -22.07 -10.61 22.93
C GLY A 25 -20.78 -9.81 22.65
N PRO A 26 -20.13 -9.31 23.70
CA PRO A 26 -18.93 -8.54 23.56
C PRO A 26 -17.79 -9.39 22.96
N VAL A 27 -17.12 -8.83 21.95
CA VAL A 27 -15.95 -9.45 21.34
C VAL A 27 -14.85 -9.55 22.39
N GLN A 28 -14.42 -10.78 22.70
CA GLN A 28 -13.26 -10.97 23.55
C GLN A 28 -12.02 -10.43 22.83
N ARG A 29 -11.29 -9.53 23.46
CA ARG A 29 -10.00 -9.09 22.96
C ARG A 29 -9.03 -10.26 23.01
N GLN A 30 -8.66 -10.78 21.87
CA GLN A 30 -7.54 -11.67 21.73
C GLN A 30 -6.24 -10.87 21.88
N ALA A 31 -5.10 -11.56 21.83
CA ALA A 31 -3.77 -10.97 22.02
C ALA A 31 -3.58 -9.59 21.35
N SER A 32 -2.81 -8.74 22.00
CA SER A 32 -2.47 -7.41 21.51
C SER A 32 -1.90 -7.47 20.07
N LYS A 33 -2.27 -6.50 19.25
CA LYS A 33 -1.72 -6.37 17.89
C LYS A 33 -0.21 -6.11 17.96
N ILE A 34 0.51 -6.71 17.03
CA ILE A 34 1.94 -6.46 16.84
C ILE A 34 2.10 -5.29 15.88
N TYR A 35 2.98 -4.38 16.21
CA TYR A 35 3.41 -3.27 15.36
C TYR A 35 4.87 -3.47 14.96
N GLY A 36 5.24 -2.93 13.80
CA GLY A 36 6.64 -2.89 13.38
C GLY A 36 7.47 -1.89 14.20
N ASP A 37 8.76 -1.85 13.92
CA ASP A 37 9.68 -0.89 14.54
C ASP A 37 9.20 0.55 14.35
N THR A 38 9.48 1.40 15.31
CA THR A 38 9.07 2.80 15.21
C THR A 38 9.86 3.54 14.15
N LEU A 39 9.12 4.36 13.38
CA LEU A 39 9.68 5.29 12.40
C LEU A 39 9.55 6.72 12.94
N ASP A 40 10.55 7.53 12.67
CA ASP A 40 10.52 8.95 13.02
C ASP A 40 9.79 9.77 11.93
N LEU A 41 8.52 9.41 11.71
CA LEU A 41 7.62 10.10 10.79
C LEU A 41 6.35 10.51 11.53
N PRO A 42 5.87 11.74 11.35
CA PRO A 42 4.78 12.29 12.18
C PRO A 42 3.45 11.54 11.99
N HIS A 43 3.17 10.99 10.83
CA HIS A 43 1.88 10.39 10.51
C HIS A 43 1.95 8.90 10.15
N PHE A 44 3.13 8.31 10.16
CA PHE A 44 3.34 6.88 9.94
C PHE A 44 4.39 6.37 10.94
N ARG A 45 3.92 5.90 12.09
CA ARG A 45 4.76 5.69 13.28
C ARG A 45 5.53 4.38 13.28
N HIS A 46 5.11 3.40 12.52
CA HIS A 46 5.68 2.05 12.53
C HIS A 46 6.05 1.56 11.14
N ALA A 47 7.12 0.79 11.05
CA ALA A 47 7.49 0.09 9.82
C ALA A 47 6.30 -0.76 9.32
N PRO A 48 6.04 -0.79 8.01
CA PRO A 48 4.95 -1.59 7.46
C PRO A 48 5.19 -3.08 7.72
N LEU A 49 4.11 -3.82 7.94
CA LEU A 49 4.12 -5.27 8.12
C LEU A 49 3.43 -6.00 6.94
N ASN A 50 2.91 -5.26 5.98
CA ASN A 50 2.25 -5.79 4.78
C ASN A 50 2.33 -4.80 3.61
N GLU A 51 1.94 -5.25 2.43
CA GLU A 51 1.99 -4.43 1.20
C GLU A 51 1.13 -3.17 1.29
N GLN A 52 -0.04 -3.23 1.93
CA GLN A 52 -0.89 -2.03 2.10
C GLN A 52 -0.18 -0.95 2.91
N GLY A 53 0.59 -1.34 3.91
CA GLY A 53 1.45 -0.43 4.65
C GLY A 53 2.53 0.22 3.77
N VAL A 54 3.11 -0.55 2.86
CA VAL A 54 4.07 -0.03 1.86
C VAL A 54 3.42 0.99 0.94
N VAL A 55 2.23 0.69 0.44
CA VAL A 55 1.44 1.60 -0.44
C VAL A 55 1.16 2.93 0.27
N LEU A 56 0.65 2.88 1.51
CA LEU A 56 0.34 4.09 2.29
C LEU A 56 1.59 4.90 2.59
N LEU A 57 2.66 4.25 2.99
CA LEU A 57 3.92 4.92 3.29
C LEU A 57 4.50 5.61 2.04
N PHE A 58 4.52 4.92 0.90
CA PHE A 58 4.94 5.52 -0.37
C PHE A 58 4.06 6.74 -0.72
N GLY A 59 2.74 6.62 -0.61
CA GLY A 59 1.83 7.74 -0.86
C GLY A 59 2.12 8.97 -0.02
N MET A 60 2.47 8.77 1.25
CA MET A 60 2.84 9.86 2.16
C MET A 60 4.19 10.49 1.83
N LEU A 61 5.12 9.72 1.29
CA LEU A 61 6.47 10.16 0.96
C LEU A 61 6.65 10.55 -0.51
N ALA A 62 5.66 10.31 -1.37
CA ALA A 62 5.78 10.43 -2.82
C ALA A 62 6.32 11.79 -3.26
N GLU A 63 5.76 12.88 -2.74
CA GLU A 63 6.21 14.25 -3.07
C GLU A 63 7.69 14.44 -2.70
N ARG A 64 8.09 14.03 -1.52
CA ARG A 64 9.48 14.15 -1.05
C ARG A 64 10.45 13.28 -1.83
N LEU A 65 9.96 12.17 -2.39
CA LEU A 65 10.73 11.26 -3.24
C LEU A 65 10.72 11.66 -4.72
N GLY A 66 10.00 12.73 -5.07
CA GLY A 66 9.94 13.24 -6.43
C GLY A 66 8.91 12.58 -7.32
N PHE A 67 7.84 12.02 -6.75
CA PHE A 67 6.76 11.36 -7.50
C PHE A 67 5.44 12.14 -7.40
N ILE A 68 4.65 12.04 -8.48
CA ILE A 68 3.23 12.37 -8.52
C ILE A 68 2.48 11.09 -8.84
N ILE A 69 1.55 10.70 -7.99
CA ILE A 69 0.71 9.52 -8.19
C ILE A 69 -0.45 9.89 -9.10
N GLU A 70 -0.59 9.20 -10.24
CA GLU A 70 -1.67 9.42 -11.20
C GLU A 70 -2.83 8.44 -10.97
N ARG A 71 -2.52 7.18 -10.65
CA ARG A 71 -3.50 6.12 -10.42
C ARG A 71 -2.93 5.08 -9.47
N ALA A 72 -3.75 4.58 -8.56
CA ALA A 72 -3.49 3.38 -7.79
C ALA A 72 -4.71 2.46 -7.82
N GLY A 73 -4.51 1.16 -7.84
CA GLY A 73 -5.60 0.21 -7.90
C GLY A 73 -5.14 -1.23 -7.67
N PRO A 74 -6.08 -2.19 -7.61
CA PRO A 74 -5.79 -3.58 -7.23
C PRO A 74 -5.19 -4.45 -8.35
N GLY A 75 -5.14 -3.95 -9.59
CA GLY A 75 -4.56 -4.67 -10.72
C GLY A 75 -3.04 -4.51 -10.80
N PHE A 76 -2.41 -5.34 -11.62
CA PHE A 76 -0.98 -5.22 -11.95
C PHE A 76 -0.78 -4.34 -13.20
N PRO A 77 0.15 -3.37 -13.20
CA PRO A 77 0.86 -2.87 -12.01
C PRO A 77 -0.05 -2.07 -11.07
N ASP A 78 0.29 -2.01 -9.80
CA ASP A 78 -0.51 -1.40 -8.74
C ASP A 78 -0.74 0.11 -8.93
N CYS A 79 0.21 0.79 -9.54
CA CYS A 79 0.24 2.23 -9.58
C CYS A 79 0.88 2.76 -10.88
N ASP A 80 0.25 3.80 -11.41
CA ASP A 80 0.88 4.66 -12.41
C ASP A 80 1.25 5.99 -11.75
N ALA A 81 2.50 6.39 -11.89
CA ALA A 81 3.02 7.63 -11.34
C ALA A 81 3.87 8.39 -12.35
N LYS A 82 4.23 9.61 -12.02
CA LYS A 82 5.23 10.40 -12.71
C LYS A 82 6.39 10.66 -11.76
N ARG A 83 7.59 10.45 -12.24
CA ARG A 83 8.82 10.74 -11.51
C ARG A 83 9.50 11.98 -12.06
N ARG A 84 9.98 12.85 -11.18
CA ARG A 84 10.74 14.03 -11.57
C ARG A 84 12.05 13.62 -12.23
N VAL A 85 12.30 14.16 -13.43
CA VAL A 85 13.58 14.02 -14.10
C VAL A 85 14.26 15.38 -14.07
N PRO A 86 15.37 15.56 -13.34
CA PRO A 86 16.05 16.86 -13.24
C PRO A 86 16.37 17.43 -14.62
N GLY A 87 15.92 18.67 -14.88
CA GLY A 87 16.15 19.38 -16.13
C GLY A 87 15.26 18.94 -17.32
N SER A 88 14.42 17.89 -17.16
CA SER A 88 13.65 17.32 -18.27
C SER A 88 12.15 17.16 -18.01
N GLY A 89 11.65 17.50 -16.83
CA GLY A 89 10.24 17.41 -16.48
C GLY A 89 9.86 16.11 -15.76
N TRP A 90 8.90 15.35 -16.29
CA TRP A 90 8.30 14.18 -15.63
C TRP A 90 8.32 12.96 -16.54
N GLN A 91 8.68 11.82 -15.96
CA GLN A 91 8.67 10.53 -16.63
C GLN A 91 7.55 9.66 -16.06
N GLY A 92 6.73 9.05 -16.92
CA GLY A 92 5.75 8.05 -16.53
C GLY A 92 6.45 6.79 -16.00
N VAL A 93 5.96 6.24 -14.88
CA VAL A 93 6.53 5.07 -14.19
C VAL A 93 5.41 4.15 -13.73
N ARG A 94 5.47 2.89 -14.13
CA ARG A 94 4.57 1.84 -13.66
C ARG A 94 5.19 1.19 -12.43
N ILE A 95 4.47 1.20 -11.33
CA ILE A 95 4.97 0.79 -10.01
C ILE A 95 4.23 -0.43 -9.52
N GLU A 96 4.96 -1.40 -9.00
CA GLU A 96 4.44 -2.50 -8.19
C GLU A 96 4.94 -2.36 -6.75
N PHE A 97 4.05 -2.61 -5.78
CA PHE A 97 4.38 -2.56 -4.36
C PHE A 97 4.56 -3.95 -3.79
N GLU A 98 5.61 -4.13 -3.01
CA GLU A 98 5.92 -5.39 -2.34
C GLU A 98 6.45 -5.13 -0.92
N MET A 99 6.24 -6.05 0.00
CA MET A 99 6.97 -6.01 1.28
C MET A 99 8.45 -6.25 1.06
N GLU A 100 8.78 -7.30 0.32
CA GLU A 100 10.13 -7.64 -0.10
C GLU A 100 10.16 -7.67 -1.63
N SER A 101 11.17 -7.09 -2.23
CA SER A 101 11.27 -7.02 -3.71
C SER A 101 11.18 -8.38 -4.38
N ARG A 102 11.67 -9.44 -3.74
CA ARG A 102 11.61 -10.81 -4.27
C ARG A 102 10.18 -11.35 -4.42
N ASN A 103 9.21 -10.83 -3.68
CA ASN A 103 7.81 -11.23 -3.80
C ASN A 103 7.24 -10.97 -5.19
N PHE A 104 7.79 -10.04 -5.93
CA PHE A 104 7.46 -9.80 -7.34
C PHE A 104 7.55 -11.09 -8.18
N VAL A 105 8.61 -11.85 -7.98
CA VAL A 105 8.80 -13.16 -8.66
C VAL A 105 7.81 -14.20 -8.14
N VAL A 106 7.64 -14.26 -6.82
CA VAL A 106 6.74 -15.21 -6.16
C VAL A 106 5.29 -15.01 -6.61
N HIS A 107 4.88 -13.76 -6.81
CA HIS A 107 3.55 -13.42 -7.32
C HIS A 107 3.40 -13.61 -8.84
N GLY A 108 4.47 -13.98 -9.54
CA GLY A 108 4.42 -14.27 -10.97
C GLY A 108 4.22 -13.06 -11.86
N HIS A 109 4.61 -11.88 -11.43
CA HIS A 109 4.48 -10.65 -12.21
C HIS A 109 5.45 -10.60 -13.39
N ASP A 110 5.01 -9.96 -14.49
CA ASP A 110 5.82 -9.74 -15.68
C ASP A 110 6.71 -8.49 -15.55
N ALA A 111 8.01 -8.68 -15.50
CA ALA A 111 8.97 -7.59 -15.44
C ALA A 111 8.91 -6.64 -16.64
N GLY A 112 8.45 -7.11 -17.80
CA GLY A 112 8.25 -6.25 -18.98
C GLY A 112 7.08 -5.27 -18.88
N ALA A 113 6.18 -5.47 -17.93
CA ALA A 113 4.98 -4.66 -17.72
C ALA A 113 5.07 -3.73 -16.50
N CYS A 114 6.26 -3.61 -15.88
CA CYS A 114 6.52 -2.77 -14.72
C CYS A 114 7.86 -2.05 -14.90
N ASP A 115 8.01 -0.88 -14.32
CA ASP A 115 9.23 -0.08 -14.42
C ASP A 115 9.97 0.03 -13.09
N LEU A 116 9.25 -0.02 -11.98
CA LEU A 116 9.78 0.20 -10.64
C LEU A 116 9.08 -0.68 -9.61
N ILE A 117 9.86 -1.36 -8.79
CA ILE A 117 9.36 -2.01 -7.58
C ILE A 117 9.59 -1.06 -6.41
N VAL A 118 8.53 -0.71 -5.71
CA VAL A 118 8.61 -0.01 -4.42
C VAL A 118 8.37 -1.01 -3.31
N CYS A 119 9.35 -1.22 -2.44
CA CYS A 119 9.27 -2.21 -1.38
C CYS A 119 9.71 -1.64 -0.03
N TRP A 120 9.38 -2.34 1.05
CA TRP A 120 9.97 -2.03 2.34
C TRP A 120 11.42 -2.48 2.41
N GLU A 121 11.71 -3.72 2.00
CA GLU A 121 13.04 -4.32 2.03
C GLU A 121 13.44 -4.93 0.68
N HIS A 122 14.63 -4.59 0.20
CA HIS A 122 15.15 -5.11 -1.06
C HIS A 122 15.89 -6.43 -0.84
N THR A 123 15.25 -7.54 -1.25
CA THR A 123 15.76 -8.90 -1.05
C THR A 123 16.09 -9.63 -2.36
N TRP A 124 15.80 -9.05 -3.51
CA TRP A 124 16.03 -9.65 -4.82
C TRP A 124 17.34 -9.16 -5.43
N ARG A 125 18.41 -9.91 -5.21
CA ARG A 125 19.78 -9.54 -5.55
C ARG A 125 20.00 -9.21 -7.04
N ASP A 126 19.46 -10.03 -7.93
CA ASP A 126 19.63 -9.89 -9.38
C ASP A 126 18.37 -9.33 -10.06
N CYS A 127 17.69 -8.42 -9.39
CA CYS A 127 16.48 -7.80 -9.90
C CYS A 127 16.73 -7.07 -11.23
N PRO A 128 15.98 -7.39 -12.30
CA PRO A 128 16.12 -6.72 -13.59
C PRO A 128 15.45 -5.34 -13.63
N LEU A 129 14.65 -5.00 -12.61
CA LEU A 129 13.96 -3.74 -12.48
C LEU A 129 14.66 -2.81 -11.51
N GLU A 130 14.42 -1.52 -11.66
CA GLU A 130 14.76 -0.55 -10.62
C GLU A 130 13.97 -0.83 -9.35
N VAL A 131 14.62 -0.72 -8.20
CA VAL A 131 13.99 -0.94 -6.89
C VAL A 131 14.18 0.28 -6.02
N LEU A 132 13.08 0.77 -5.45
CA LEU A 132 13.06 1.79 -4.42
C LEU A 132 12.75 1.11 -3.08
N GLU A 133 13.76 0.98 -2.24
CA GLU A 133 13.61 0.47 -0.87
C GLU A 133 13.25 1.63 0.07
N LEU A 134 12.05 1.62 0.62
CA LEU A 134 11.57 2.70 1.49
C LEU A 134 12.34 2.78 2.80
N LYS A 135 12.77 1.66 3.34
CA LYS A 135 13.59 1.60 4.55
C LYS A 135 14.84 2.47 4.44
N THR A 136 15.57 2.36 3.34
CA THR A 136 16.75 3.18 3.05
C THR A 136 16.39 4.61 2.65
N ALA A 137 15.33 4.78 1.84
CA ALA A 137 14.89 6.09 1.39
C ALA A 137 14.52 7.01 2.55
N ILE A 138 13.85 6.50 3.58
CA ILE A 138 13.49 7.25 4.79
C ILE A 138 14.74 7.78 5.50
N GLU A 139 15.78 6.97 5.62
CA GLU A 139 17.04 7.40 6.23
C GLU A 139 17.68 8.54 5.45
N THR A 140 17.65 8.47 4.13
CA THR A 140 18.17 9.52 3.25
C THR A 140 17.37 10.82 3.40
N LEU A 141 16.06 10.75 3.51
CA LEU A 141 15.20 11.93 3.72
C LEU A 141 15.41 12.61 5.09
N ARG A 142 15.93 11.90 6.07
CA ARG A 142 16.22 12.43 7.42
C ARG A 142 17.52 13.20 7.50
N ARG A 143 18.47 12.94 6.61
CA ARG A 143 19.75 13.64 6.63
C ARG A 143 19.52 15.09 6.25
N PRO A 144 19.98 16.06 7.06
CA PRO A 144 19.94 17.46 6.67
C PRO A 144 20.80 17.65 5.40
N ALA A 145 20.30 18.51 4.53
CA ALA A 145 21.00 18.87 3.30
C ALA A 145 22.34 19.60 3.61
#